data_0d848f9c907070afbbfaf8ce2ef30ecf
#
_entry.id   0d848f9c907070afbbfaf8ce2ef30ecf
#
_cell.length_a   1.000
_cell.length_b   1.000
_cell.length_c   1.000
_cell.angle_alpha   90.00
_cell.angle_beta   90.00
_cell.angle_gamma   90.00
#
_symmetry.space_group_name_H-M   'P 1'
#
loop_
_entity.id
_entity.type
_entity.pdbx_description
1 polymer ?
#
loop_
_entity_poly.entity_id
_entity_poly.type
_entity_poly.pdbx_seq_one_letter_code
_entity_poly.pdbx_strand_id
1 'polypeptide(L)'
;EDGYEAVDQRGYHEMGPFSKQIDFRMQAMRMICECGGQIKYGHGEVGNFTADGLNYEQNEIEFLPVPVEEAAQHLQLGKWILFELGWRMGLKVTFAPKIIVGKAGSGMHVHTKIVDKNGINQYVDQAGELTATAHKAVAGMMSLAASLTAFGNTNPTSYLRLVPHQEAPTTVCWGDRNRSALVRVPLGWSADVDMSSIINPLETPSKKRYTNKQTIEFRASDGSAN
;
A
#
# COMPACT_ATOMS: atom_id res chain seq x y z
N GLU A 1 13.05 11.05 27.12
CA GLU A 1 11.69 10.49 26.97
C GLU A 1 10.74 11.65 26.73
N ASP A 2 10.02 11.65 25.63
CA ASP A 2 9.16 12.77 25.22
C ASP A 2 7.74 12.73 25.85
N GLY A 3 7.46 11.76 26.74
CA GLY A 3 6.19 11.59 27.44
C GLY A 3 5.03 11.08 26.57
N TYR A 4 5.28 10.75 25.31
CA TYR A 4 4.26 10.22 24.40
C TYR A 4 4.65 8.82 23.95
N GLU A 5 4.18 7.83 24.67
CA GLU A 5 4.46 6.42 24.37
C GLU A 5 3.55 5.93 23.23
N ALA A 6 4.14 5.16 22.32
CA ALA A 6 3.39 4.46 21.30
C ALA A 6 2.61 3.29 21.91
N VAL A 7 1.36 3.11 21.50
CA VAL A 7 0.53 1.99 21.95
C VAL A 7 0.79 0.78 21.06
N ASP A 8 1.07 -0.38 21.66
CA ASP A 8 1.36 -1.62 20.95
C ASP A 8 0.28 -1.95 19.90
N GLN A 9 0.71 -2.15 18.66
CA GLN A 9 -0.14 -2.48 17.49
C GLN A 9 -1.25 -1.44 17.21
N ARG A 10 -1.01 -0.16 17.54
CA ARG A 10 -1.95 0.95 17.32
C ARG A 10 -1.40 2.07 16.43
N GLY A 11 -0.39 1.78 15.59
CA GLY A 11 0.26 2.78 14.74
C GLY A 11 -0.52 3.21 13.49
N TYR A 12 -1.63 2.55 13.16
CA TYR A 12 -2.38 2.83 11.93
C TYR A 12 -2.91 4.27 11.88
N HIS A 13 -2.42 5.05 10.91
CA HIS A 13 -2.70 6.49 10.74
C HIS A 13 -2.37 7.35 11.97
N GLU A 14 -1.49 6.86 12.85
CA GLU A 14 -1.05 7.64 14.01
C GLU A 14 -0.30 8.89 13.56
N MET A 15 -0.52 9.97 14.28
CA MET A 15 0.09 11.27 14.03
C MET A 15 1.15 11.60 15.08
N GLY A 16 2.00 12.58 14.81
CA GLY A 16 2.88 13.13 15.84
C GLY A 16 2.06 13.72 17.00
N PRO A 17 2.51 13.55 18.26
CA PRO A 17 3.83 13.03 18.68
C PRO A 17 3.91 11.51 18.89
N PHE A 18 2.84 10.76 18.65
CA PHE A 18 2.79 9.30 18.88
C PHE A 18 3.53 8.53 17.77
N SER A 19 3.39 8.90 16.51
CA SER A 19 4.25 8.42 15.42
C SER A 19 5.56 9.19 15.43
N LYS A 20 6.69 8.49 15.58
CA LYS A 20 8.03 9.08 15.74
C LYS A 20 8.77 9.23 14.42
N GLN A 21 8.36 8.51 13.38
CA GLN A 21 9.08 8.43 12.10
C GLN A 21 8.38 9.19 10.97
N ILE A 22 7.53 10.17 11.29
CA ILE A 22 6.83 10.99 10.28
C ILE A 22 7.83 11.73 9.39
N ASP A 23 8.85 12.36 9.99
CA ASP A 23 9.84 13.13 9.24
C ASP A 23 10.66 12.24 8.30
N PHE A 24 11.05 11.05 8.76
CA PHE A 24 11.71 10.04 7.93
C PHE A 24 10.83 9.67 6.73
N ARG A 25 9.56 9.32 6.95
CA ARG A 25 8.62 8.96 5.89
C ARG A 25 8.42 10.12 4.89
N MET A 26 8.17 11.33 5.39
CA MET A 26 7.95 12.50 4.54
C MET A 26 9.19 12.85 3.71
N GLN A 27 10.38 12.76 4.29
CA GLN A 27 11.62 12.99 3.57
C GLN A 27 11.88 11.92 2.52
N ALA A 28 11.65 10.64 2.85
CA ALA A 28 11.77 9.54 1.89
C ALA A 28 10.83 9.72 0.69
N MET A 29 9.57 10.04 0.93
CA MET A 29 8.58 10.28 -0.13
C MET A 29 9.01 11.43 -1.05
N ARG A 30 9.54 12.53 -0.49
CA ARG A 30 10.07 13.64 -1.27
C ARG A 30 11.24 13.20 -2.16
N MET A 31 12.22 12.50 -1.59
CA MET A 31 13.39 12.02 -2.34
C MET A 31 12.99 11.04 -3.46
N ILE A 32 12.04 10.16 -3.20
CA ILE A 32 11.50 9.25 -4.22
C ILE A 32 10.88 10.05 -5.38
N CYS A 33 10.09 11.09 -5.08
CA CYS A 33 9.49 11.95 -6.10
C CYS A 33 10.56 12.75 -6.87
N GLU A 34 11.56 13.29 -6.21
CA GLU A 34 12.67 14.01 -6.83
C GLU A 34 13.49 13.12 -7.79
N CYS A 35 13.54 11.81 -7.52
CA CYS A 35 14.17 10.81 -8.39
C CYS A 35 13.23 10.27 -9.47
N GLY A 36 12.01 10.79 -9.61
CA GLY A 36 11.04 10.42 -10.65
C GLY A 36 10.00 9.38 -10.23
N GLY A 37 10.06 8.86 -9.02
CA GLY A 37 9.02 7.97 -8.49
C GLY A 37 7.68 8.71 -8.29
N GLN A 38 6.57 8.03 -8.53
CA GLN A 38 5.24 8.62 -8.40
C GLN A 38 4.55 8.11 -7.14
N ILE A 39 4.52 8.94 -6.10
CA ILE A 39 3.91 8.61 -4.81
C ILE A 39 2.45 9.09 -4.78
N LYS A 40 1.57 8.27 -4.23
CA LYS A 40 0.18 8.63 -3.95
C LYS A 40 0.04 9.25 -2.57
N TYR A 41 0.46 8.55 -1.53
CA TYR A 41 0.54 9.02 -0.14
C TYR A 41 1.36 8.03 0.71
N GLY A 42 1.57 8.37 2.00
CA GLY A 42 2.17 7.47 2.98
C GLY A 42 1.60 7.73 4.37
N HIS A 43 1.53 6.68 5.17
CA HIS A 43 1.00 6.72 6.55
C HIS A 43 1.70 5.74 7.47
N GLY A 44 1.47 5.87 8.79
CA GLY A 44 1.83 4.85 9.75
C GLY A 44 0.93 3.62 9.60
N GLU A 45 1.51 2.44 9.72
CA GLU A 45 0.81 1.16 9.72
C GLU A 45 0.66 0.59 11.13
N VAL A 46 -0.08 -0.53 11.25
CA VAL A 46 -0.45 -1.14 12.55
C VAL A 46 0.76 -1.43 13.43
N GLY A 47 1.87 -1.88 12.83
CA GLY A 47 3.05 -2.35 13.56
C GLY A 47 3.77 -1.25 14.30
N ASN A 48 3.47 -1.10 15.58
CA ASN A 48 4.12 -0.20 16.51
C ASN A 48 4.31 -0.95 17.82
N PHE A 49 5.57 -1.23 18.20
CA PHE A 49 5.88 -2.02 19.38
C PHE A 49 7.34 -1.85 19.80
N THR A 50 7.61 -2.19 21.06
CA THR A 50 8.98 -2.27 21.61
C THR A 50 9.35 -3.72 21.86
N ALA A 51 10.53 -4.14 21.41
CA ALA A 51 11.08 -5.45 21.66
C ALA A 51 12.62 -5.38 21.71
N ASP A 52 13.24 -6.14 22.60
CA ASP A 52 14.69 -6.22 22.77
C ASP A 52 15.38 -4.85 22.91
N GLY A 53 14.70 -3.90 23.56
CA GLY A 53 15.17 -2.53 23.74
C GLY A 53 15.13 -1.65 22.50
N LEU A 54 14.50 -2.11 21.42
CA LEU A 54 14.31 -1.36 20.17
C LEU A 54 12.84 -0.99 20.00
N ASN A 55 12.60 0.20 19.48
CA ASN A 55 11.29 0.66 19.07
C ASN A 55 11.09 0.39 17.58
N TYR A 56 9.99 -0.27 17.25
CA TYR A 56 9.59 -0.58 15.88
C TYR A 56 8.39 0.26 15.49
N GLU A 57 8.45 0.88 14.34
CA GLU A 57 7.34 1.62 13.74
C GLU A 57 7.20 1.20 12.28
N GLN A 58 6.02 0.71 11.92
CA GLN A 58 5.69 0.32 10.56
C GLN A 58 5.12 1.50 9.80
N ASN A 59 5.63 1.73 8.60
CA ASN A 59 5.18 2.77 7.69
C ASN A 59 4.84 2.17 6.34
N GLU A 60 3.83 2.72 5.68
CA GLU A 60 3.43 2.36 4.32
C GLU A 60 3.58 3.56 3.40
N ILE A 61 4.12 3.31 2.20
CA ILE A 61 4.15 4.26 1.08
C ILE A 61 3.41 3.63 -0.08
N GLU A 62 2.36 4.28 -0.56
CA GLU A 62 1.58 3.85 -1.71
C GLU A 62 1.98 4.63 -2.96
N PHE A 63 2.35 3.90 -4.01
CA PHE A 63 2.70 4.47 -5.31
C PHE A 63 1.47 4.68 -6.18
N LEU A 64 1.53 5.66 -7.08
CA LEU A 64 0.53 5.83 -8.13
C LEU A 64 0.64 4.69 -9.17
N PRO A 65 -0.46 4.27 -9.77
CA PRO A 65 -0.42 3.31 -10.87
C PRO A 65 0.32 3.88 -12.08
N VAL A 66 1.34 3.16 -12.52
CA VAL A 66 2.16 3.45 -13.71
C VAL A 66 2.29 2.17 -14.54
N PRO A 67 2.86 2.19 -15.76
CA PRO A 67 3.22 0.97 -16.48
C PRO A 67 4.00 -0.01 -15.61
N VAL A 68 3.83 -1.32 -15.83
CA VAL A 68 4.35 -2.36 -14.91
C VAL A 68 5.86 -2.31 -14.75
N GLU A 69 6.60 -1.99 -15.80
CA GLU A 69 8.05 -1.84 -15.78
C GLU A 69 8.48 -0.65 -14.90
N GLU A 70 7.79 0.48 -15.01
CA GLU A 70 8.02 1.66 -14.17
C GLU A 70 7.66 1.37 -12.70
N ALA A 71 6.58 0.62 -12.46
CA ALA A 71 6.18 0.25 -11.10
C ALA A 71 7.29 -0.55 -10.38
N ALA A 72 7.91 -1.50 -11.09
CA ALA A 72 9.04 -2.26 -10.55
C ALA A 72 10.25 -1.36 -10.27
N GLN A 73 10.57 -0.44 -11.18
CA GLN A 73 11.67 0.53 -11.00
C GLN A 73 11.42 1.46 -9.82
N HIS A 74 10.20 2.00 -9.68
CA HIS A 74 9.82 2.86 -8.56
C HIS A 74 9.91 2.13 -7.22
N LEU A 75 9.52 0.86 -7.17
CA LEU A 75 9.64 0.05 -5.97
C LEU A 75 11.10 -0.13 -5.55
N GLN A 76 11.97 -0.50 -6.49
CA GLN A 76 13.40 -0.69 -6.22
C GLN A 76 14.08 0.63 -5.79
N LEU A 77 13.78 1.72 -6.50
CA LEU A 77 14.26 3.05 -6.14
C LEU A 77 13.80 3.44 -4.73
N GLY A 78 12.52 3.23 -4.42
CA GLY A 78 11.96 3.53 -3.11
C GLY A 78 12.65 2.74 -1.99
N LYS A 79 12.83 1.43 -2.17
CA LYS A 79 13.55 0.59 -1.20
C LYS A 79 14.98 1.08 -0.98
N TRP A 80 15.70 1.40 -2.05
CA TRP A 80 17.06 1.90 -1.96
C TRP A 80 17.13 3.23 -1.21
N ILE A 81 16.27 4.19 -1.54
CA ILE A 81 16.21 5.50 -0.86
C ILE A 81 15.89 5.32 0.63
N LEU A 82 14.95 4.43 0.97
CA LEU A 82 14.59 4.17 2.37
C LEU A 82 15.76 3.59 3.17
N PHE A 83 16.54 2.67 2.60
CA PHE A 83 17.75 2.16 3.26
C PHE A 83 18.80 3.25 3.45
N GLU A 84 19.11 4.03 2.41
CA GLU A 84 20.12 5.09 2.46
C GLU A 84 19.74 6.21 3.46
N LEU A 85 18.48 6.64 3.40
CA LEU A 85 17.99 7.67 4.30
C LEU A 85 17.96 7.17 5.75
N GLY A 86 17.48 5.94 5.95
CA GLY A 86 17.45 5.30 7.26
C GLY A 86 18.86 5.23 7.88
N TRP A 87 19.83 4.77 7.11
CA TRP A 87 21.22 4.75 7.58
C TRP A 87 21.73 6.13 7.98
N ARG A 88 21.45 7.18 7.20
CA ARG A 88 21.86 8.57 7.49
C ARG A 88 21.18 9.14 8.73
N MET A 89 19.96 8.72 9.03
CA MET A 89 19.20 9.15 10.20
C MET A 89 19.39 8.26 11.44
N GLY A 90 20.30 7.26 11.37
CA GLY A 90 20.54 6.32 12.47
C GLY A 90 19.38 5.34 12.71
N LEU A 91 18.53 5.12 11.68
CA LEU A 91 17.41 4.19 11.70
C LEU A 91 17.77 2.89 11.00
N LYS A 92 17.26 1.79 11.51
CA LYS A 92 17.35 0.49 10.85
C LYS A 92 16.07 0.20 10.07
N VAL A 93 16.16 0.24 8.75
CA VAL A 93 15.03 -0.07 7.85
C VAL A 93 15.02 -1.56 7.53
N THR A 94 13.83 -2.15 7.47
CA THR A 94 13.65 -3.55 7.06
C THR A 94 12.33 -3.74 6.31
N PHE A 95 12.35 -4.60 5.31
CA PHE A 95 11.18 -5.08 4.58
C PHE A 95 10.87 -6.54 4.91
N ALA A 96 11.42 -7.07 6.01
CA ALA A 96 11.14 -8.44 6.44
C ALA A 96 9.63 -8.66 6.60
N PRO A 97 9.08 -9.76 6.07
CA PRO A 97 7.64 -10.02 6.08
C PRO A 97 7.04 -10.15 7.48
N LYS A 98 7.84 -10.61 8.43
CA LYS A 98 7.46 -10.76 9.84
C LYS A 98 8.69 -10.58 10.73
N ILE A 99 8.71 -9.53 11.52
CA ILE A 99 9.79 -9.25 12.47
C ILE A 99 9.59 -10.12 13.73
N ILE A 100 8.37 -10.11 14.28
CA ILE A 100 8.01 -10.87 15.47
C ILE A 100 6.69 -11.59 15.22
N VAL A 101 6.63 -12.88 15.56
CA VAL A 101 5.41 -13.67 15.50
C VAL A 101 4.39 -13.07 16.50
N GLY A 102 3.14 -12.94 16.11
CA GLY A 102 2.09 -12.31 16.89
C GLY A 102 1.97 -10.80 16.73
N LYS A 103 2.93 -10.13 16.08
CA LYS A 103 2.85 -8.71 15.70
C LYS A 103 2.52 -8.53 14.23
N ALA A 104 2.19 -7.31 13.81
CA ALA A 104 1.92 -7.00 12.41
C ALA A 104 3.09 -7.40 11.50
N GLY A 105 2.78 -7.81 10.28
CA GLY A 105 3.75 -8.14 9.24
C GLY A 105 3.71 -7.14 8.10
N SER A 106 4.77 -7.12 7.29
CA SER A 106 4.91 -6.21 6.15
C SER A 106 4.43 -6.88 4.86
N GLY A 107 3.31 -6.40 4.32
CA GLY A 107 2.78 -6.79 3.02
C GLY A 107 3.29 -5.87 1.91
N MET A 108 3.25 -6.37 0.68
CA MET A 108 3.36 -5.58 -0.53
C MET A 108 2.11 -5.85 -1.37
N HIS A 109 1.14 -4.97 -1.28
CA HIS A 109 -0.11 -5.13 -2.00
C HIS A 109 0.03 -4.59 -3.43
N VAL A 110 -0.30 -5.41 -4.40
CA VAL A 110 -0.16 -5.06 -5.82
C VAL A 110 -1.50 -4.64 -6.37
N HIS A 111 -1.66 -3.34 -6.62
CA HIS A 111 -2.83 -2.76 -7.26
C HIS A 111 -2.65 -2.76 -8.77
N THR A 112 -3.59 -3.34 -9.49
CA THR A 112 -3.57 -3.38 -10.95
C THR A 112 -4.77 -2.67 -11.54
N LYS A 113 -4.62 -2.13 -12.75
CA LYS A 113 -5.73 -1.73 -13.62
C LYS A 113 -5.35 -1.98 -15.07
N ILE A 114 -6.34 -2.30 -15.90
CA ILE A 114 -6.18 -2.38 -17.35
C ILE A 114 -6.74 -1.09 -17.94
N VAL A 115 -5.99 -0.46 -18.80
CA VAL A 115 -6.42 0.73 -19.55
C VAL A 115 -6.41 0.43 -21.05
N ASP A 116 -7.32 1.06 -21.79
CA ASP A 116 -7.29 1.02 -23.24
C ASP A 116 -6.23 2.00 -23.82
N LYS A 117 -6.13 2.04 -25.14
CA LYS A 117 -5.20 2.95 -25.86
C LYS A 117 -5.43 4.43 -25.57
N ASN A 118 -6.58 4.81 -25.02
CA ASN A 118 -6.93 6.19 -24.65
C ASN A 118 -6.72 6.45 -23.15
N GLY A 119 -6.18 5.48 -22.40
CA GLY A 119 -6.00 5.57 -20.95
C GLY A 119 -7.26 5.35 -20.13
N ILE A 120 -8.35 4.87 -20.75
CA ILE A 120 -9.63 4.65 -20.06
C ILE A 120 -9.54 3.33 -19.28
N ASN A 121 -9.87 3.40 -17.98
CA ASN A 121 -9.91 2.24 -17.10
C ASN A 121 -10.97 1.23 -17.58
N GLN A 122 -10.54 -0.01 -17.78
CA GLN A 122 -11.39 -1.10 -18.27
C GLN A 122 -12.01 -1.93 -17.13
N TYR A 123 -11.74 -1.59 -15.87
CA TYR A 123 -12.31 -2.33 -14.73
C TYR A 123 -13.69 -1.84 -14.31
N VAL A 124 -14.06 -0.62 -14.68
CA VAL A 124 -15.35 -0.05 -14.34
C VAL A 124 -16.02 0.57 -15.56
N ASP A 125 -17.33 0.52 -15.58
CA ASP A 125 -18.17 1.21 -16.56
C ASP A 125 -18.44 2.67 -16.16
N GLN A 126 -19.32 3.33 -16.92
CA GLN A 126 -19.71 4.72 -16.66
C GLN A 126 -20.51 4.90 -15.36
N ALA A 127 -21.18 3.84 -14.90
CA ALA A 127 -21.91 3.84 -13.63
C ALA A 127 -21.01 3.54 -12.43
N GLY A 128 -19.74 3.15 -12.67
CA GLY A 128 -18.81 2.76 -11.61
C GLY A 128 -18.89 1.28 -11.23
N GLU A 129 -19.68 0.48 -11.98
CA GLU A 129 -19.82 -0.94 -11.74
C GLU A 129 -18.69 -1.74 -12.40
N LEU A 130 -18.37 -2.89 -11.80
CA LEU A 130 -17.30 -3.76 -12.32
C LEU A 130 -17.70 -4.35 -13.68
N THR A 131 -16.79 -4.21 -14.63
CA THR A 131 -16.97 -4.77 -15.99
C THR A 131 -16.65 -6.25 -16.05
N ALA A 132 -17.03 -6.89 -17.17
CA ALA A 132 -16.60 -8.26 -17.47
C ALA A 132 -15.07 -8.42 -17.49
N THR A 133 -14.33 -7.38 -17.89
CA THR A 133 -12.85 -7.37 -17.84
C THR A 133 -12.34 -7.43 -16.42
N ALA A 134 -12.94 -6.69 -15.50
CA ALA A 134 -12.59 -6.74 -14.08
C ALA A 134 -12.84 -8.14 -13.49
N HIS A 135 -14.01 -8.73 -13.75
CA HIS A 135 -14.33 -10.08 -13.28
C HIS A 135 -13.39 -11.15 -13.84
N LYS A 136 -12.95 -11.03 -15.11
CA LYS A 136 -11.94 -11.92 -15.70
C LYS A 136 -10.58 -11.76 -15.04
N ALA A 137 -10.18 -10.52 -14.72
CA ALA A 137 -8.93 -10.27 -14.01
C ALA A 137 -8.94 -10.88 -12.60
N VAL A 138 -10.04 -10.68 -11.85
CA VAL A 138 -10.24 -11.34 -10.54
C VAL A 138 -10.17 -12.86 -10.68
N ALA A 139 -10.89 -13.45 -11.63
CA ALA A 139 -10.88 -14.90 -11.84
C ALA A 139 -9.48 -15.42 -12.20
N GLY A 140 -8.72 -14.69 -13.02
CA GLY A 140 -7.34 -15.01 -13.35
C GLY A 140 -6.42 -15.00 -12.12
N MET A 141 -6.48 -13.95 -11.31
CA MET A 141 -5.71 -13.86 -10.05
C MET A 141 -6.08 -14.99 -9.09
N MET A 142 -7.38 -15.34 -8.99
CA MET A 142 -7.85 -16.43 -8.15
C MET A 142 -7.35 -17.80 -8.64
N SER A 143 -7.39 -18.06 -9.94
CA SER A 143 -6.93 -19.32 -10.52
C SER A 143 -5.42 -19.50 -10.43
N LEU A 144 -4.67 -18.40 -10.42
CA LEU A 144 -3.21 -18.38 -10.30
C LEU A 144 -2.72 -18.07 -8.86
N ALA A 145 -3.61 -18.07 -7.88
CA ALA A 145 -3.32 -17.63 -6.52
C ALA A 145 -2.09 -18.32 -5.91
N ALA A 146 -1.95 -19.63 -6.08
CA ALA A 146 -0.80 -20.37 -5.56
C ALA A 146 0.52 -19.91 -6.19
N SER A 147 0.55 -19.75 -7.52
CA SER A 147 1.74 -19.29 -8.24
C SER A 147 2.09 -17.84 -7.85
N LEU A 148 1.11 -16.95 -7.85
CA LEU A 148 1.31 -15.55 -7.47
C LEU A 148 1.81 -15.43 -6.01
N THR A 149 1.28 -16.27 -5.11
CA THR A 149 1.73 -16.31 -3.72
C THR A 149 3.16 -16.81 -3.62
N ALA A 150 3.56 -17.82 -4.40
CA ALA A 150 4.93 -18.33 -4.41
C ALA A 150 5.95 -17.28 -4.90
N PHE A 151 5.61 -16.54 -5.95
CA PHE A 151 6.48 -15.46 -6.46
C PHE A 151 6.53 -14.24 -5.51
N GLY A 152 5.42 -13.91 -4.89
CA GLY A 152 5.33 -12.77 -3.97
C GLY A 152 5.83 -13.05 -2.54
N ASN A 153 6.17 -14.30 -2.19
CA ASN A 153 6.62 -14.72 -0.85
C ASN A 153 7.84 -15.62 -0.99
N THR A 154 8.99 -14.99 -1.18
CA THR A 154 10.22 -15.65 -1.66
C THR A 154 10.99 -16.42 -0.58
N ASN A 155 10.60 -16.30 0.68
CA ASN A 155 11.26 -16.99 1.78
C ASN A 155 10.25 -17.60 2.79
N PRO A 156 10.66 -18.60 3.58
CA PRO A 156 9.74 -19.28 4.51
C PRO A 156 9.08 -18.35 5.54
N THR A 157 9.76 -17.29 5.96
CA THR A 157 9.22 -16.33 6.94
C THR A 157 8.08 -15.49 6.38
N SER A 158 7.94 -15.41 5.05
CA SER A 158 6.83 -14.75 4.37
C SER A 158 5.48 -15.30 4.82
N TYR A 159 5.39 -16.61 4.99
CA TYR A 159 4.14 -17.31 5.37
C TYR A 159 3.75 -17.09 6.84
N LEU A 160 4.67 -16.66 7.69
CA LEU A 160 4.35 -16.26 9.06
C LEU A 160 3.48 -14.99 9.13
N ARG A 161 3.39 -14.24 8.02
CA ARG A 161 2.51 -13.08 7.88
C ARG A 161 1.07 -13.48 7.54
N LEU A 162 0.88 -14.56 6.78
CA LEU A 162 -0.41 -15.01 6.24
C LEU A 162 -1.19 -15.82 7.29
N VAL A 163 -1.47 -15.22 8.43
CA VAL A 163 -2.13 -15.83 9.58
C VAL A 163 -3.37 -15.04 9.98
N PRO A 164 -4.38 -15.68 10.62
CA PRO A 164 -5.59 -15.01 11.06
C PRO A 164 -5.32 -13.81 11.99
N HIS A 165 -6.20 -12.82 11.95
CA HIS A 165 -6.18 -11.63 12.81
C HIS A 165 -4.93 -10.74 12.69
N GLN A 166 -4.22 -10.81 11.56
CA GLN A 166 -3.00 -10.06 11.29
C GLN A 166 -3.09 -9.21 10.01
N GLU A 167 -4.31 -8.83 9.59
CA GLU A 167 -4.60 -8.03 8.38
C GLU A 167 -4.04 -8.62 7.07
N ALA A 168 -3.77 -9.90 7.05
CA ALA A 168 -3.27 -10.63 5.89
C ALA A 168 -4.33 -11.61 5.38
N PRO A 169 -4.35 -11.92 4.07
CA PRO A 169 -5.26 -12.91 3.52
C PRO A 169 -4.89 -14.32 4.00
N THR A 170 -5.87 -15.04 4.50
CA THR A 170 -5.71 -16.44 4.96
C THR A 170 -6.55 -17.41 4.13
N THR A 171 -7.36 -16.91 3.23
CA THR A 171 -8.27 -17.68 2.39
C THR A 171 -8.20 -17.20 0.95
N VAL A 172 -8.18 -18.13 0.01
CA VAL A 172 -8.29 -17.84 -1.42
C VAL A 172 -9.72 -17.46 -1.74
N CYS A 173 -10.01 -16.18 -1.63
CA CYS A 173 -11.30 -15.58 -1.95
C CYS A 173 -11.11 -14.17 -2.51
N TRP A 174 -12.15 -13.63 -3.11
CA TRP A 174 -12.18 -12.22 -3.50
C TRP A 174 -13.36 -11.51 -2.81
N GLY A 175 -13.27 -10.20 -2.70
CA GLY A 175 -14.38 -9.43 -2.13
C GLY A 175 -14.25 -7.93 -2.40
N ASP A 176 -15.43 -7.30 -2.49
CA ASP A 176 -15.53 -5.84 -2.54
C ASP A 176 -15.24 -5.28 -1.14
N ARG A 177 -14.28 -4.35 -1.06
CA ARG A 177 -13.85 -3.65 0.17
C ARG A 177 -13.42 -4.54 1.33
N ASN A 178 -13.23 -5.84 1.09
CA ASN A 178 -12.90 -6.82 2.12
C ASN A 178 -11.38 -6.96 2.31
N ARG A 179 -10.85 -6.49 3.45
CA ARG A 179 -9.43 -6.53 3.79
C ARG A 179 -8.89 -7.93 4.09
N SER A 180 -9.76 -8.91 4.35
CA SER A 180 -9.35 -10.31 4.59
C SER A 180 -9.26 -11.15 3.31
N ALA A 181 -9.75 -10.63 2.19
CA ALA A 181 -9.71 -11.33 0.91
C ALA A 181 -8.31 -11.31 0.29
N LEU A 182 -7.96 -12.39 -0.43
CA LEU A 182 -6.72 -12.48 -1.21
C LEU A 182 -6.71 -11.48 -2.37
N VAL A 183 -7.85 -11.38 -3.06
CA VAL A 183 -8.06 -10.39 -4.12
C VAL A 183 -9.14 -9.43 -3.64
N ARG A 184 -8.78 -8.18 -3.50
CA ARG A 184 -9.71 -7.13 -3.05
C ARG A 184 -10.03 -6.18 -4.20
N VAL A 185 -11.30 -5.80 -4.31
CA VAL A 185 -11.73 -4.62 -5.05
C VAL A 185 -11.78 -3.48 -4.03
N PRO A 186 -10.79 -2.59 -3.97
CA PRO A 186 -10.79 -1.49 -3.00
C PRO A 186 -11.83 -0.44 -3.39
N LEU A 187 -12.09 0.50 -2.49
CA LEU A 187 -12.98 1.62 -2.75
C LEU A 187 -12.48 2.43 -3.96
N GLY A 188 -13.25 2.46 -5.02
CA GLY A 188 -13.00 3.33 -6.17
C GLY A 188 -13.36 4.78 -5.82
N TRP A 189 -12.53 5.72 -6.26
CA TRP A 189 -12.85 7.14 -6.14
C TRP A 189 -13.51 7.58 -7.44
N SER A 190 -14.81 7.87 -7.38
CA SER A 190 -15.52 8.65 -8.38
C SER A 190 -16.12 9.85 -7.67
N ALA A 191 -15.80 11.05 -8.10
CA ALA A 191 -16.45 12.24 -7.63
C ALA A 191 -17.03 12.99 -8.83
N ASP A 192 -18.34 13.16 -8.84
CA ASP A 192 -19.03 13.98 -9.84
C ASP A 192 -18.92 15.47 -9.48
N VAL A 193 -18.53 15.75 -8.26
CA VAL A 193 -18.41 17.11 -7.71
C VAL A 193 -16.99 17.30 -7.15
N ASP A 194 -16.38 18.42 -7.52
CA ASP A 194 -15.16 18.88 -6.88
C ASP A 194 -15.46 19.36 -5.46
N MET A 195 -15.10 18.54 -4.48
CA MET A 195 -15.32 18.85 -3.07
C MET A 195 -14.31 19.85 -2.52
N SER A 196 -13.21 20.13 -3.23
CA SER A 196 -12.15 21.02 -2.73
C SER A 196 -12.66 22.44 -2.49
N SER A 197 -13.48 22.97 -3.39
CA SER A 197 -14.09 24.30 -3.24
C SER A 197 -15.20 24.37 -2.17
N ILE A 198 -15.77 23.22 -1.80
CA ILE A 198 -16.76 23.14 -0.71
C ILE A 198 -16.04 23.15 0.64
N ILE A 199 -14.92 22.43 0.73
CA ILE A 199 -14.09 22.33 1.95
C ILE A 199 -13.27 23.60 2.15
N ASN A 200 -12.72 24.14 1.05
CA ASN A 200 -11.96 25.40 1.05
C ASN A 200 -12.57 26.41 0.09
N PRO A 201 -13.41 27.35 0.58
CA PRO A 201 -14.08 28.34 -0.28
C PRO A 201 -13.14 29.29 -1.03
N LEU A 202 -11.85 29.34 -0.65
CA LEU A 202 -10.83 30.14 -1.35
C LEU A 202 -10.25 29.40 -2.58
N GLU A 203 -10.57 28.11 -2.75
CA GLU A 203 -10.07 27.32 -3.85
C GLU A 203 -11.01 27.40 -5.05
N THR A 204 -10.45 27.62 -6.23
CA THR A 204 -11.24 27.66 -7.46
C THR A 204 -11.65 26.24 -7.85
N PRO A 205 -12.97 26.00 -8.12
CA PRO A 205 -13.42 24.68 -8.53
C PRO A 205 -12.66 24.15 -9.74
N SER A 206 -12.15 22.93 -9.64
CA SER A 206 -11.48 22.28 -10.76
C SER A 206 -12.52 21.83 -11.80
N LYS A 207 -12.29 22.17 -13.08
CA LYS A 207 -13.06 21.62 -14.19
C LYS A 207 -12.60 20.19 -14.58
N LYS A 208 -11.62 19.63 -13.88
CA LYS A 208 -11.12 18.27 -14.17
C LYS A 208 -12.17 17.26 -13.74
N ARG A 209 -12.66 16.50 -14.70
CA ARG A 209 -13.46 15.31 -14.44
C ARG A 209 -12.54 14.27 -13.78
N TYR A 210 -12.82 13.88 -12.56
CA TYR A 210 -12.07 12.82 -11.90
C TYR A 210 -12.45 11.49 -12.55
N THR A 211 -11.54 10.93 -13.33
CA THR A 211 -11.72 9.58 -13.90
C THR A 211 -11.70 8.56 -12.76
N ASN A 212 -12.57 7.57 -12.83
CA ASN A 212 -12.60 6.50 -11.86
C ASN A 212 -11.24 5.80 -11.76
N LYS A 213 -10.65 5.78 -10.56
CA LYS A 213 -9.33 5.22 -10.28
C LYS A 213 -9.40 3.78 -9.74
N GLN A 214 -10.49 3.05 -10.02
CA GLN A 214 -10.66 1.68 -9.56
C GLN A 214 -9.47 0.80 -9.94
N THR A 215 -8.98 0.07 -8.97
CA THR A 215 -7.97 -0.99 -9.13
C THR A 215 -8.51 -2.32 -8.62
N ILE A 216 -7.81 -3.40 -8.93
CA ILE A 216 -7.95 -4.70 -8.28
C ILE A 216 -6.63 -4.99 -7.58
N GLU A 217 -6.70 -5.40 -6.33
CA GLU A 217 -5.55 -5.56 -5.44
C GLU A 217 -5.30 -7.03 -5.13
N PHE A 218 -4.06 -7.48 -5.33
CA PHE A 218 -3.57 -8.78 -4.87
C PHE A 218 -2.76 -8.60 -3.58
N ARG A 219 -3.10 -9.32 -2.51
CA ARG A 219 -2.67 -9.01 -1.14
C ARG A 219 -1.68 -10.01 -0.51
N ALA A 220 -1.39 -11.14 -1.17
CA ALA A 220 -0.56 -12.17 -0.55
C ALA A 220 0.94 -11.84 -0.51
N SER A 221 1.44 -11.01 -1.44
CA SER A 221 2.87 -10.67 -1.52
C SER A 221 3.36 -9.96 -0.27
N ASP A 222 4.60 -10.20 0.12
CA ASP A 222 5.23 -9.57 1.28
C ASP A 222 6.21 -8.45 0.90
N GLY A 223 6.67 -7.70 1.90
CA GLY A 223 7.57 -6.57 1.72
C GLY A 223 8.96 -6.94 1.20
N SER A 224 9.39 -8.19 1.30
CA SER A 224 10.71 -8.63 0.82
C SER A 224 10.72 -8.98 -0.68
N ALA A 225 9.55 -9.15 -1.33
CA ALA A 225 9.46 -9.40 -2.76
C ALA A 225 10.10 -8.26 -3.58
N ASN A 226 10.83 -8.64 -4.63
CA ASN A 226 11.57 -7.73 -5.52
C ASN A 226 11.00 -7.76 -6.93
#